data_9604ee88e4605a8082f7d49ec6332240
#
_entry.id   9604ee88e4605a8082f7d49ec6332240
#
_cell.length_a   1.000
_cell.length_b   1.000
_cell.length_c   1.000
_cell.angle_alpha   90.00
_cell.angle_beta   90.00
_cell.angle_gamma   90.00
#
_symmetry.space_group_name_H-M   'P 1'
#
loop_
_entity.id
_entity.type
_entity.pdbx_description
1 polymer ?
#
loop_
_entity_poly.entity_id
_entity_poly.type
_entity_poly.pdbx_seq_one_letter_code
_entity_poly.pdbx_strand_id
1 'polypeptide(L)'
;MSLTKRIVLTIIALVGFLTSVKLTMIYWDANFNPYALSSFCSINDLIDCDGVAKTGHSQFWGVPLALWGLFLYFVFLFFTYVDKLKNIEIKGFRIFAYFDVFKNPESYICALGIIAFSISMILAGISIFEIHKLCILCFFTYILNLLIGLIAKPKNQSFVDVFVTSFKDFVEALKVKKYALAFSVLLIVAIGFLSYTEISDVMAPQVKLKKEMDYFSKPSKAGKSVTGNILGDKNAILVLHEYTDYQCPFCFVLNTMTLRAAGELSNIKVVHH
;
A
#
# COMPACT_ATOMS: atom_id res chain seq x y z
N MET A 1 22.41 22.20 -8.99
CA MET A 1 20.98 22.44 -9.31
C MET A 1 20.63 23.92 -9.14
N SER A 2 19.91 24.56 -10.11
CA SER A 2 19.46 25.96 -9.98
C SER A 2 18.39 26.10 -8.89
N LEU A 3 18.28 27.30 -8.30
CA LEU A 3 17.29 27.56 -7.23
C LEU A 3 15.86 27.33 -7.71
N THR A 4 15.52 27.82 -8.90
CA THR A 4 14.19 27.65 -9.51
C THR A 4 13.85 26.18 -9.69
N LYS A 5 14.77 25.37 -10.24
CA LYS A 5 14.59 23.93 -10.44
C LYS A 5 14.36 23.21 -9.11
N ARG A 6 15.11 23.60 -8.07
CA ARG A 6 14.96 23.05 -6.71
C ARG A 6 13.59 23.36 -6.12
N ILE A 7 13.12 24.60 -6.23
CA ILE A 7 11.81 25.00 -5.73
C ILE A 7 10.69 24.22 -6.43
N VAL A 8 10.74 24.14 -7.76
CA VAL A 8 9.72 23.42 -8.54
C VAL A 8 9.69 21.93 -8.17
N LEU A 9 10.86 21.27 -8.10
CA LEU A 9 10.93 19.86 -7.69
C LEU A 9 10.42 19.65 -6.27
N THR A 10 10.70 20.58 -5.36
CA THR A 10 10.20 20.51 -3.98
C THR A 10 8.68 20.59 -3.94
N ILE A 11 8.07 21.54 -4.67
CA ILE A 11 6.61 21.69 -4.71
C ILE A 11 5.97 20.41 -5.26
N ILE A 12 6.46 19.90 -6.39
CA ILE A 12 5.91 18.68 -7.01
C ILE A 12 6.06 17.48 -6.07
N ALA A 13 7.22 17.31 -5.44
CA ALA A 13 7.45 16.21 -4.52
C ALA A 13 6.58 16.31 -3.25
N LEU A 14 6.34 17.52 -2.71
CA LEU A 14 5.43 17.72 -1.58
C LEU A 14 3.98 17.42 -1.95
N VAL A 15 3.52 17.86 -3.11
CA VAL A 15 2.18 17.54 -3.61
C VAL A 15 2.02 16.04 -3.79
N GLY A 16 3.01 15.36 -4.39
CA GLY A 16 3.00 13.90 -4.54
C GLY A 16 3.02 13.17 -3.20
N PHE A 17 3.80 13.67 -2.23
CA PHE A 17 3.83 13.13 -0.87
C PHE A 17 2.45 13.21 -0.20
N LEU A 18 1.81 14.38 -0.22
CA LEU A 18 0.46 14.58 0.35
C LEU A 18 -0.59 13.71 -0.36
N THR A 19 -0.49 13.58 -1.68
CA THR A 19 -1.38 12.69 -2.45
C THR A 19 -1.18 11.22 -2.03
N SER A 20 0.06 10.79 -1.82
CA SER A 20 0.36 9.43 -1.35
C SER A 20 -0.13 9.17 0.07
N VAL A 21 -0.07 10.18 0.97
CA VAL A 21 -0.69 10.09 2.31
C VAL A 21 -2.20 9.87 2.16
N LYS A 22 -2.86 10.64 1.29
CA LYS A 22 -4.31 10.49 1.08
C LYS A 22 -4.67 9.13 0.49
N LEU A 23 -3.90 8.63 -0.49
CA LEU A 23 -4.07 7.29 -1.05
C LEU A 23 -3.87 6.20 0.02
N THR A 24 -2.93 6.38 0.94
CA THR A 24 -2.74 5.45 2.07
C THR A 24 -3.96 5.43 2.99
N MET A 25 -4.55 6.59 3.28
CA MET A 25 -5.79 6.67 4.07
C MET A 25 -6.95 5.96 3.36
N ILE A 26 -7.13 6.20 2.04
CA ILE A 26 -8.16 5.53 1.24
C ILE A 26 -7.95 4.01 1.24
N TYR A 27 -6.71 3.55 1.07
CA TYR A 27 -6.40 2.13 1.15
C TYR A 27 -6.78 1.53 2.51
N TRP A 28 -6.44 2.23 3.61
CA TRP A 28 -6.75 1.78 4.96
C TRP A 28 -8.24 1.71 5.21
N ASP A 29 -8.97 2.77 4.86
CA ASP A 29 -10.41 2.82 5.02
C ASP A 29 -11.10 1.75 4.18
N ALA A 30 -10.68 1.57 2.93
CA ALA A 30 -11.29 0.60 2.02
C ALA A 30 -11.09 -0.86 2.46
N ASN A 31 -9.97 -1.19 3.13
CA ASN A 31 -9.64 -2.58 3.46
C ASN A 31 -9.89 -2.94 4.93
N PHE A 32 -9.85 -1.98 5.86
CA PHE A 32 -9.88 -2.26 7.29
C PHE A 32 -11.02 -1.58 8.06
N ASN A 33 -11.72 -0.62 7.45
CA ASN A 33 -12.81 0.10 8.10
C ASN A 33 -14.17 -0.26 7.46
N PRO A 34 -14.95 -1.17 8.05
CA PRO A 34 -16.25 -1.58 7.50
C PRO A 34 -17.30 -0.46 7.50
N TYR A 35 -17.06 0.62 8.25
CA TYR A 35 -17.96 1.78 8.34
C TYR A 35 -17.47 2.99 7.57
N ALA A 36 -16.38 2.83 6.79
CA ALA A 36 -15.87 3.92 5.97
C ALA A 36 -16.89 4.31 4.90
N LEU A 37 -17.11 5.61 4.79
CA LEU A 37 -17.84 6.16 3.65
C LEU A 37 -16.96 6.07 2.40
N SER A 38 -17.60 5.96 1.23
CA SER A 38 -16.88 5.98 -0.04
C SER A 38 -16.03 7.24 -0.16
N SER A 39 -14.81 7.08 -0.68
CA SER A 39 -13.90 8.21 -0.83
C SER A 39 -14.42 9.20 -1.88
N PHE A 40 -13.98 10.46 -1.77
CA PHE A 40 -14.38 11.53 -2.69
C PHE A 40 -13.99 11.26 -4.16
N CYS A 41 -13.09 10.33 -4.41
CA CYS A 41 -12.66 9.93 -5.76
C CYS A 41 -13.33 8.64 -6.27
N SER A 42 -14.28 8.08 -5.52
CA SER A 42 -15.16 7.01 -5.98
C SER A 42 -16.48 7.63 -6.45
N ILE A 43 -16.51 8.06 -7.74
CA ILE A 43 -17.58 8.88 -8.32
C ILE A 43 -18.61 8.02 -9.03
N ASN A 44 -18.17 6.96 -9.70
CA ASN A 44 -19.01 6.01 -10.46
C ASN A 44 -18.29 4.67 -10.59
N ASP A 45 -18.91 3.69 -11.26
CA ASP A 45 -18.39 2.33 -11.42
C ASP A 45 -17.01 2.29 -12.11
N LEU A 46 -16.72 3.25 -13.00
CA LEU A 46 -15.44 3.33 -13.70
C LEU A 46 -14.40 4.12 -12.89
N ILE A 47 -14.79 5.23 -12.29
CA ILE A 47 -13.91 6.08 -11.47
C ILE A 47 -14.15 5.74 -10.02
N ASP A 48 -13.33 4.79 -9.51
CA ASP A 48 -13.52 4.21 -8.19
C ASP A 48 -12.17 3.91 -7.52
N CYS A 49 -11.69 4.89 -6.72
CA CYS A 49 -10.43 4.74 -5.99
C CYS A 49 -10.51 3.64 -4.92
N ASP A 50 -11.65 3.49 -4.26
CA ASP A 50 -11.85 2.50 -3.21
C ASP A 50 -11.87 1.09 -3.81
N GLY A 51 -12.52 0.95 -4.98
CA GLY A 51 -12.53 -0.29 -5.72
C GLY A 51 -11.13 -0.72 -6.16
N VAL A 52 -10.31 0.20 -6.67
CA VAL A 52 -8.90 -0.08 -7.01
C VAL A 52 -8.11 -0.44 -5.75
N ALA A 53 -8.32 0.27 -4.64
CA ALA A 53 -7.62 0.03 -3.37
C ALA A 53 -7.90 -1.36 -2.76
N LYS A 54 -9.06 -1.95 -3.04
CA LYS A 54 -9.46 -3.29 -2.57
C LYS A 54 -8.86 -4.44 -3.40
N THR A 55 -8.29 -4.15 -4.56
CA THR A 55 -7.70 -5.19 -5.41
C THR A 55 -6.35 -5.67 -4.90
N GLY A 56 -5.98 -6.92 -5.20
CA GLY A 56 -4.64 -7.45 -4.89
C GLY A 56 -3.50 -6.67 -5.56
N HIS A 57 -3.77 -5.97 -6.66
CA HIS A 57 -2.80 -5.11 -7.36
C HIS A 57 -2.51 -3.78 -6.64
N SER A 58 -3.26 -3.44 -5.59
CA SER A 58 -3.01 -2.25 -4.75
C SER A 58 -1.85 -2.42 -3.77
N GLN A 59 -1.26 -3.61 -3.71
CA GLN A 59 -0.15 -3.95 -2.83
C GLN A 59 1.01 -4.56 -3.62
N PHE A 60 2.20 -4.36 -3.11
CA PHE A 60 3.41 -5.02 -3.59
C PHE A 60 4.17 -5.57 -2.38
N TRP A 61 4.36 -6.89 -2.32
CA TRP A 61 4.89 -7.61 -1.15
C TRP A 61 4.13 -7.29 0.16
N GLY A 62 2.80 -7.34 0.13
CA GLY A 62 1.97 -7.06 1.30
C GLY A 62 2.00 -5.61 1.78
N VAL A 63 2.75 -4.73 1.10
CA VAL A 63 2.82 -3.30 1.42
C VAL A 63 2.00 -2.51 0.40
N PRO A 64 1.07 -1.64 0.83
CA PRO A 64 0.29 -0.81 -0.06
C PRO A 64 1.16 0.02 -1.01
N LEU A 65 0.82 0.07 -2.31
CA LEU A 65 1.55 0.87 -3.30
C LEU A 65 1.60 2.36 -2.94
N ALA A 66 0.60 2.85 -2.23
CA ALA A 66 0.58 4.22 -1.72
C ALA A 66 1.73 4.51 -0.74
N LEU A 67 2.13 3.56 0.10
CA LEU A 67 3.28 3.69 0.99
C LEU A 67 4.61 3.70 0.22
N TRP A 68 4.73 2.88 -0.84
CA TRP A 68 5.87 2.94 -1.75
C TRP A 68 5.97 4.31 -2.43
N GLY A 69 4.83 4.89 -2.83
CA GLY A 69 4.76 6.25 -3.36
C GLY A 69 5.23 7.30 -2.35
N LEU A 70 4.76 7.20 -1.10
CA LEU A 70 5.16 8.08 -0.02
C LEU A 70 6.67 8.05 0.22
N PHE A 71 7.25 6.84 0.28
CA PHE A 71 8.69 6.66 0.40
C PHE A 71 9.45 7.26 -0.80
N LEU A 72 8.96 7.05 -2.02
CA LEU A 72 9.56 7.60 -3.24
C LEU A 72 9.59 9.14 -3.21
N TYR A 73 8.49 9.80 -2.87
CA TYR A 73 8.46 11.27 -2.78
C TYR A 73 9.36 11.80 -1.67
N PHE A 74 9.49 11.07 -0.55
CA PHE A 74 10.49 11.39 0.47
C PHE A 74 11.92 11.30 -0.08
N VAL A 75 12.23 10.28 -0.88
CA VAL A 75 13.53 10.12 -1.55
C VAL A 75 13.78 11.27 -2.54
N PHE A 76 12.77 11.72 -3.29
CA PHE A 76 12.90 12.89 -4.17
C PHE A 76 13.24 14.15 -3.38
N LEU A 77 12.58 14.41 -2.26
CA LEU A 77 12.89 15.52 -1.37
C LEU A 77 14.31 15.42 -0.81
N PHE A 78 14.70 14.22 -0.37
CA PHE A 78 16.05 13.98 0.12
C PHE A 78 17.12 14.34 -0.92
N PHE A 79 17.02 13.80 -2.16
CA PHE A 79 17.99 14.11 -3.21
C PHE A 79 17.94 15.57 -3.65
N THR A 80 16.80 16.24 -3.57
CA THR A 80 16.67 17.67 -3.88
C THR A 80 17.48 18.52 -2.90
N TYR A 81 17.63 18.07 -1.66
CA TYR A 81 18.32 18.82 -0.59
C TYR A 81 19.65 18.20 -0.16
N VAL A 82 20.06 17.06 -0.68
CA VAL A 82 21.28 16.35 -0.26
C VAL A 82 22.53 17.22 -0.35
N ASP A 83 22.65 18.07 -1.38
CA ASP A 83 23.80 18.99 -1.52
C ASP A 83 23.84 20.04 -0.40
N LYS A 84 22.70 20.49 0.10
CA LYS A 84 22.65 21.39 1.27
C LYS A 84 22.92 20.62 2.56
N LEU A 85 22.39 19.42 2.70
CA LEU A 85 22.59 18.56 3.86
C LEU A 85 24.06 18.23 4.08
N LYS A 86 24.81 17.93 3.00
CA LYS A 86 26.26 17.65 3.07
C LYS A 86 27.07 18.78 3.75
N ASN A 87 26.62 20.03 3.56
CA ASN A 87 27.33 21.22 4.02
C ASN A 87 26.86 21.72 5.40
N ILE A 88 25.96 21.00 6.07
CA ILE A 88 25.53 21.36 7.42
C ILE A 88 26.60 20.96 8.43
N GLU A 89 27.17 21.96 9.08
CA GLU A 89 28.11 21.78 10.21
C GLU A 89 27.40 22.09 11.53
N ILE A 90 27.44 21.13 12.45
CA ILE A 90 26.94 21.31 13.81
C ILE A 90 28.15 21.19 14.77
N LYS A 91 28.47 22.26 15.49
CA LYS A 91 29.60 22.31 16.42
C LYS A 91 30.94 21.89 15.78
N GLY A 92 31.19 22.27 14.51
CA GLY A 92 32.43 21.94 13.80
C GLY A 92 32.50 20.49 13.26
N PHE A 93 31.43 19.72 13.39
CA PHE A 93 31.38 18.35 12.92
C PHE A 93 30.36 18.22 11.76
N ARG A 94 30.83 17.71 10.60
CA ARG A 94 29.96 17.45 9.43
C ARG A 94 29.23 16.12 9.61
N ILE A 95 28.04 16.18 10.25
CA ILE A 95 27.25 15.00 10.59
C ILE A 95 26.82 14.24 9.33
N PHE A 96 26.53 14.97 8.24
CA PHE A 96 26.02 14.43 6.99
C PHE A 96 27.10 14.21 5.92
N ALA A 97 28.40 14.18 6.30
CA ALA A 97 29.50 13.87 5.38
C ALA A 97 29.37 12.52 4.66
N TYR A 98 28.59 11.59 5.25
CA TYR A 98 28.27 10.30 4.63
C TYR A 98 27.54 10.42 3.28
N PHE A 99 26.84 11.53 3.02
CA PHE A 99 26.12 11.74 1.77
C PHE A 99 27.00 12.33 0.64
N ASP A 100 28.29 12.56 0.88
CA ASP A 100 29.24 12.99 -0.16
C ASP A 100 29.40 12.00 -1.33
N VAL A 101 28.95 10.77 -1.12
CA VAL A 101 28.88 9.70 -2.13
C VAL A 101 27.95 10.05 -3.29
N PHE A 102 26.85 10.75 -3.02
CA PHE A 102 25.90 11.14 -4.07
C PHE A 102 26.43 12.37 -4.83
N LYS A 103 27.27 12.14 -5.87
CA LYS A 103 27.92 13.21 -6.63
C LYS A 103 26.92 13.95 -7.53
N ASN A 104 25.98 13.23 -8.16
CA ASN A 104 25.05 13.75 -9.16
C ASN A 104 23.57 13.58 -8.73
N PRO A 105 23.06 14.33 -7.72
CA PRO A 105 21.69 14.14 -7.23
C PRO A 105 20.62 14.40 -8.29
N GLU A 106 20.84 15.31 -9.24
CA GLU A 106 19.90 15.55 -10.35
C GLU A 106 19.70 14.31 -11.22
N SER A 107 20.78 13.56 -11.49
CA SER A 107 20.70 12.31 -12.26
C SER A 107 19.91 11.24 -11.52
N TYR A 108 20.08 11.12 -10.21
CA TYR A 108 19.29 10.18 -9.40
C TYR A 108 17.80 10.52 -9.40
N ILE A 109 17.43 11.80 -9.23
CA ILE A 109 16.04 12.23 -9.26
C ILE A 109 15.41 11.94 -10.64
N CYS A 110 16.14 12.25 -11.71
CA CYS A 110 15.70 11.99 -13.08
C CYS A 110 15.51 10.49 -13.34
N ALA A 111 16.50 9.66 -13.02
CA ALA A 111 16.45 8.22 -13.21
C ALA A 111 15.28 7.58 -12.43
N LEU A 112 15.15 7.90 -11.14
CA LEU A 112 14.06 7.40 -10.29
C LEU A 112 12.70 7.89 -10.79
N GLY A 113 12.56 9.14 -11.23
CA GLY A 113 11.32 9.68 -11.78
C GLY A 113 10.87 8.95 -13.06
N ILE A 114 11.80 8.63 -13.96
CA ILE A 114 11.49 7.86 -15.17
C ILE A 114 11.15 6.41 -14.85
N ILE A 115 11.88 5.76 -13.94
CA ILE A 115 11.56 4.41 -13.48
C ILE A 115 10.16 4.38 -12.84
N ALA A 116 9.87 5.32 -11.95
CA ALA A 116 8.58 5.42 -11.30
C ALA A 116 7.45 5.65 -12.30
N PHE A 117 7.66 6.50 -13.31
CA PHE A 117 6.70 6.70 -14.38
C PHE A 117 6.48 5.43 -15.21
N SER A 118 7.54 4.69 -15.54
CA SER A 118 7.43 3.42 -16.27
C SER A 118 6.60 2.38 -15.49
N ILE A 119 6.82 2.26 -14.18
CA ILE A 119 6.01 1.40 -13.30
C ILE A 119 4.57 1.91 -13.28
N SER A 120 4.37 3.23 -13.19
CA SER A 120 3.04 3.86 -13.21
C SER A 120 2.26 3.52 -14.48
N MET A 121 2.92 3.46 -15.63
CA MET A 121 2.29 3.07 -16.90
C MET A 121 1.86 1.60 -16.91
N ILE A 122 2.64 0.70 -16.30
CA ILE A 122 2.24 -0.70 -16.14
C ILE A 122 1.00 -0.79 -15.25
N LEU A 123 1.00 -0.09 -14.12
CA LEU A 123 -0.15 -0.06 -13.21
C LEU A 123 -1.39 0.57 -13.85
N ALA A 124 -1.23 1.59 -14.70
CA ALA A 124 -2.31 2.16 -15.49
C ALA A 124 -2.90 1.12 -16.45
N GLY A 125 -2.05 0.33 -17.11
CA GLY A 125 -2.48 -0.79 -17.95
C GLY A 125 -3.30 -1.82 -17.17
N ILE A 126 -2.82 -2.28 -16.03
CA ILE A 126 -3.55 -3.22 -15.16
C ILE A 126 -4.90 -2.62 -14.73
N SER A 127 -4.92 -1.35 -14.33
CA SER A 127 -6.14 -0.64 -13.91
C SER A 127 -7.20 -0.62 -15.03
N ILE A 128 -6.78 -0.36 -16.28
CA ILE A 128 -7.69 -0.25 -17.43
C ILE A 128 -8.12 -1.61 -17.95
N PHE A 129 -7.19 -2.55 -18.14
CA PHE A 129 -7.45 -3.80 -18.86
C PHE A 129 -7.86 -4.97 -17.95
N GLU A 130 -7.49 -4.96 -16.68
CA GLU A 130 -7.76 -6.07 -15.76
C GLU A 130 -8.78 -5.69 -14.69
N ILE A 131 -8.59 -4.53 -14.03
CA ILE A 131 -9.48 -4.09 -12.95
C ILE A 131 -10.75 -3.42 -13.50
N HIS A 132 -10.67 -2.81 -14.68
CA HIS A 132 -11.74 -1.99 -15.30
C HIS A 132 -12.21 -0.83 -14.43
N LYS A 133 -11.33 -0.32 -13.55
CA LYS A 133 -11.57 0.82 -12.68
C LYS A 133 -10.39 1.78 -12.72
N LEU A 134 -10.68 3.07 -12.58
CA LEU A 134 -9.69 4.14 -12.64
C LEU A 134 -9.60 4.87 -11.30
N CYS A 135 -8.39 5.07 -10.83
CA CYS A 135 -8.10 5.89 -9.65
C CYS A 135 -7.51 7.23 -10.11
N ILE A 136 -8.28 8.31 -9.99
CA ILE A 136 -7.85 9.66 -10.41
C ILE A 136 -6.59 10.11 -9.67
N LEU A 137 -6.50 9.85 -8.37
CA LEU A 137 -5.33 10.21 -7.57
C LEU A 137 -4.09 9.44 -8.00
N CYS A 138 -4.25 8.17 -8.43
CA CYS A 138 -3.15 7.38 -8.95
C CYS A 138 -2.64 7.99 -10.27
N PHE A 139 -3.53 8.33 -11.21
CA PHE A 139 -3.16 9.00 -12.46
C PHE A 139 -2.46 10.35 -12.21
N PHE A 140 -2.92 11.10 -11.22
CA PHE A 140 -2.27 12.34 -10.82
C PHE A 140 -0.83 12.10 -10.37
N THR A 141 -0.57 11.07 -9.56
CA THR A 141 0.82 10.72 -9.16
C THR A 141 1.68 10.28 -10.35
N TYR A 142 1.09 9.62 -11.37
CA TYR A 142 1.81 9.23 -12.59
C TYR A 142 2.33 10.45 -13.36
N ILE A 143 1.49 11.48 -13.48
CA ILE A 143 1.88 12.76 -14.09
C ILE A 143 2.99 13.44 -13.27
N LEU A 144 2.89 13.44 -11.94
CA LEU A 144 3.92 14.02 -11.08
C LEU A 144 5.27 13.29 -11.22
N ASN A 145 5.27 11.96 -11.32
CA ASN A 145 6.47 11.16 -11.53
C ASN A 145 7.15 11.52 -12.87
N LEU A 146 6.37 11.67 -13.94
CA LEU A 146 6.87 12.11 -15.24
C LEU A 146 7.48 13.51 -15.16
N LEU A 147 6.77 14.46 -14.55
CA LEU A 147 7.24 15.83 -14.40
C LEU A 147 8.55 15.91 -13.62
N ILE A 148 8.67 15.17 -12.52
CA ILE A 148 9.90 15.08 -11.73
C ILE A 148 11.05 14.57 -12.61
N GLY A 149 10.84 13.48 -13.35
CA GLY A 149 11.84 12.90 -14.25
C GLY A 149 12.31 13.87 -15.33
N LEU A 150 11.38 14.58 -15.97
CA LEU A 150 11.71 15.55 -17.05
C LEU A 150 12.41 16.80 -16.50
N ILE A 151 11.90 17.38 -15.41
CA ILE A 151 12.45 18.61 -14.83
C ILE A 151 13.83 18.34 -14.21
N ALA A 152 14.00 17.17 -13.56
CA ALA A 152 15.29 16.82 -12.95
C ALA A 152 16.39 16.55 -13.97
N LYS A 153 16.08 16.29 -15.24
CA LYS A 153 17.06 15.98 -16.26
C LYS A 153 18.17 17.03 -16.33
N PRO A 154 19.45 16.64 -16.26
CA PRO A 154 20.58 17.55 -16.50
C PRO A 154 20.60 18.02 -17.95
N LYS A 155 20.94 19.30 -18.17
CA LYS A 155 20.86 19.92 -19.51
C LYS A 155 21.76 19.27 -20.58
N ASN A 156 22.89 18.70 -20.17
CA ASN A 156 23.95 18.21 -21.08
C ASN A 156 24.00 16.67 -21.14
N GLN A 157 23.00 15.97 -20.67
CA GLN A 157 22.98 14.50 -20.65
C GLN A 157 21.77 13.95 -21.41
N SER A 158 21.98 12.86 -22.15
CA SER A 158 20.90 12.04 -22.68
C SER A 158 20.23 11.27 -21.54
N PHE A 159 19.00 10.77 -21.72
CA PHE A 159 18.36 9.91 -20.73
C PHE A 159 19.20 8.65 -20.42
N VAL A 160 19.81 8.05 -21.45
CA VAL A 160 20.71 6.90 -21.27
C VAL A 160 21.92 7.27 -20.40
N ASP A 161 22.52 8.43 -20.65
CA ASP A 161 23.67 8.92 -19.88
C ASP A 161 23.30 9.14 -18.41
N VAL A 162 22.08 9.62 -18.13
CA VAL A 162 21.57 9.79 -16.77
C VAL A 162 21.52 8.46 -16.01
N PHE A 163 20.98 7.41 -16.64
CA PHE A 163 20.97 6.07 -16.03
C PHE A 163 22.37 5.53 -15.81
N VAL A 164 23.24 5.64 -16.82
CA VAL A 164 24.62 5.18 -16.73
C VAL A 164 25.38 5.92 -15.63
N THR A 165 25.21 7.24 -15.54
CA THR A 165 25.87 8.08 -14.52
C THR A 165 25.39 7.70 -13.13
N SER A 166 24.06 7.59 -12.93
CA SER A 166 23.49 7.21 -11.65
C SER A 166 23.94 5.82 -11.20
N PHE A 167 24.01 4.87 -12.14
CA PHE A 167 24.45 3.51 -11.84
C PHE A 167 25.96 3.47 -11.51
N LYS A 168 26.80 4.19 -12.26
CA LYS A 168 28.24 4.28 -11.98
C LYS A 168 28.51 4.91 -10.61
N ASP A 169 27.85 6.03 -10.31
CA ASP A 169 27.97 6.69 -9.00
C ASP A 169 27.55 5.74 -7.87
N PHE A 170 26.46 4.97 -8.05
CA PHE A 170 26.00 4.01 -7.09
C PHE A 170 27.00 2.86 -6.87
N VAL A 171 27.56 2.31 -7.96
CA VAL A 171 28.59 1.25 -7.88
C VAL A 171 29.86 1.78 -7.23
N GLU A 172 30.28 3.02 -7.52
CA GLU A 172 31.42 3.65 -6.84
C GLU A 172 31.16 3.82 -5.33
N ALA A 173 29.93 4.19 -4.96
CA ALA A 173 29.51 4.24 -3.58
C ALA A 173 29.68 2.90 -2.86
N LEU A 174 29.26 1.80 -3.50
CA LEU A 174 29.38 0.46 -2.93
C LEU A 174 30.82 -0.03 -2.78
N LYS A 175 31.80 0.52 -3.50
CA LYS A 175 33.22 0.17 -3.33
C LYS A 175 33.78 0.68 -1.98
N VAL A 176 33.16 1.66 -1.37
CA VAL A 176 33.56 2.15 -0.04
C VAL A 176 32.99 1.24 1.04
N LYS A 177 33.82 0.51 1.76
CA LYS A 177 33.40 -0.51 2.76
C LYS A 177 32.29 -0.07 3.71
N LYS A 178 32.31 1.18 4.18
CA LYS A 178 31.31 1.74 5.11
C LYS A 178 29.91 1.80 4.46
N TYR A 179 29.81 2.20 3.20
CA TYR A 179 28.54 2.30 2.49
C TYR A 179 28.05 0.94 2.04
N ALA A 180 28.97 0.05 1.63
CA ALA A 180 28.62 -1.33 1.30
C ALA A 180 28.02 -2.04 2.51
N LEU A 181 28.61 -1.87 3.69
CA LEU A 181 28.09 -2.42 4.96
C LEU A 181 26.70 -1.83 5.28
N ALA A 182 26.56 -0.49 5.25
CA ALA A 182 25.28 0.16 5.53
C ALA A 182 24.19 -0.27 4.57
N PHE A 183 24.49 -0.37 3.26
CA PHE A 183 23.56 -0.83 2.24
C PHE A 183 23.18 -2.30 2.46
N SER A 184 24.15 -3.16 2.77
CA SER A 184 23.91 -4.57 3.04
C SER A 184 23.00 -4.78 4.25
N VAL A 185 23.22 -4.03 5.33
CA VAL A 185 22.37 -4.09 6.53
C VAL A 185 20.96 -3.61 6.20
N LEU A 186 20.83 -2.49 5.47
CA LEU A 186 19.53 -1.96 5.07
C LEU A 186 18.78 -2.95 4.16
N LEU A 187 19.49 -3.59 3.22
CA LEU A 187 18.93 -4.61 2.33
C LEU A 187 18.44 -5.83 3.12
N ILE A 188 19.23 -6.32 4.07
CA ILE A 188 18.87 -7.47 4.92
C ILE A 188 17.62 -7.12 5.75
N VAL A 189 17.58 -5.92 6.35
CA VAL A 189 16.41 -5.45 7.12
C VAL A 189 15.18 -5.33 6.23
N ALA A 190 15.33 -4.76 5.02
CA ALA A 190 14.24 -4.63 4.08
C ALA A 190 13.70 -5.99 3.61
N ILE A 191 14.58 -6.92 3.25
CA ILE A 191 14.20 -8.28 2.87
C ILE A 191 13.53 -9.00 4.04
N GLY A 192 14.10 -8.88 5.25
CA GLY A 192 13.51 -9.48 6.46
C GLY A 192 12.12 -8.93 6.77
N PHE A 193 11.93 -7.61 6.64
CA PHE A 193 10.64 -6.96 6.82
C PHE A 193 9.62 -7.41 5.78
N LEU A 194 10.00 -7.43 4.49
CA LEU A 194 9.13 -7.85 3.40
C LEU A 194 8.76 -9.34 3.51
N SER A 195 9.73 -10.20 3.86
CA SER A 195 9.45 -11.61 4.11
C SER A 195 8.52 -11.81 5.31
N TYR A 196 8.65 -10.98 6.35
CA TYR A 196 7.76 -11.04 7.51
C TYR A 196 6.33 -10.64 7.13
N THR A 197 6.13 -9.61 6.31
CA THR A 197 4.80 -9.18 5.86
C THR A 197 4.14 -10.27 5.00
N GLU A 198 4.85 -10.87 4.05
CA GLU A 198 4.35 -11.99 3.24
C GLU A 198 3.93 -13.19 4.11
N ILE A 199 4.80 -13.58 5.06
CA ILE A 199 4.51 -14.70 5.98
C ILE A 199 3.31 -14.36 6.87
N SER A 200 3.20 -13.12 7.36
CA SER A 200 2.09 -12.70 8.21
C SER A 200 0.77 -12.68 7.44
N ASP A 201 0.77 -12.23 6.18
CA ASP A 201 -0.41 -12.18 5.33
C ASP A 201 -0.90 -13.59 4.93
N VAL A 202 0.03 -14.53 4.73
CA VAL A 202 -0.31 -15.94 4.46
C VAL A 202 -0.79 -16.66 5.73
N MET A 203 -0.15 -16.40 6.88
CA MET A 203 -0.46 -17.11 8.13
C MET A 203 -1.63 -16.53 8.90
N ALA A 204 -1.83 -15.21 8.88
CA ALA A 204 -2.87 -14.55 9.67
C ALA A 204 -4.29 -15.03 9.32
N PRO A 205 -4.70 -15.19 8.06
CA PRO A 205 -6.00 -15.73 7.70
C PRO A 205 -6.16 -17.19 8.15
N GLN A 206 -5.12 -18.00 8.00
CA GLN A 206 -5.15 -19.42 8.37
C GLN A 206 -5.23 -19.60 9.89
N VAL A 207 -4.49 -18.81 10.66
CA VAL A 207 -4.54 -18.82 12.13
C VAL A 207 -5.91 -18.35 12.63
N LYS A 208 -6.46 -17.30 12.02
CA LYS A 208 -7.80 -16.80 12.34
C LYS A 208 -8.86 -17.82 11.98
N LEU A 209 -8.83 -18.36 10.77
CA LEU A 209 -9.73 -19.41 10.30
C LEU A 209 -9.65 -20.67 11.19
N LYS A 210 -8.44 -21.10 11.57
CA LYS A 210 -8.24 -22.25 12.47
C LYS A 210 -8.81 -22.00 13.85
N LYS A 211 -8.62 -20.81 14.43
CA LYS A 211 -9.23 -20.43 15.72
C LYS A 211 -10.75 -20.38 15.64
N GLU A 212 -11.28 -19.84 14.54
CA GLU A 212 -12.71 -19.81 14.31
C GLU A 212 -13.28 -21.21 14.12
N MET A 213 -12.66 -22.06 13.30
CA MET A 213 -13.04 -23.45 13.12
C MET A 213 -12.98 -24.25 14.43
N ASP A 214 -11.92 -24.09 15.25
CA ASP A 214 -11.77 -24.76 16.54
C ASP A 214 -12.83 -24.27 17.56
N TYR A 215 -13.21 -23.00 17.44
CA TYR A 215 -14.29 -22.42 18.24
C TYR A 215 -15.67 -22.97 17.83
N PHE A 216 -15.94 -23.15 16.54
CA PHE A 216 -17.20 -23.67 16.00
C PHE A 216 -17.30 -25.19 16.02
N SER A 217 -16.19 -25.91 16.07
CA SER A 217 -16.17 -27.36 16.22
C SER A 217 -16.57 -27.82 17.61
N LYS A 218 -16.58 -26.92 18.60
CA LYS A 218 -17.07 -27.23 19.94
C LYS A 218 -18.60 -27.31 19.91
N PRO A 219 -19.19 -28.46 20.31
CA PRO A 219 -20.64 -28.61 20.30
C PRO A 219 -21.29 -27.52 21.15
N SER A 220 -22.25 -26.82 20.56
CA SER A 220 -23.05 -25.85 21.30
C SER A 220 -23.73 -26.58 22.46
N LYS A 221 -23.70 -26.01 23.66
CA LYS A 221 -24.31 -26.63 24.89
C LYS A 221 -25.83 -26.71 24.81
N ALA A 222 -26.46 -26.13 23.81
CA ALA A 222 -27.90 -26.17 23.60
C ALA A 222 -28.18 -27.06 22.38
N GLY A 223 -28.69 -28.26 22.65
CA GLY A 223 -29.30 -29.13 21.62
C GLY A 223 -30.53 -28.44 21.04
N LYS A 224 -30.37 -27.72 19.93
CA LYS A 224 -31.48 -27.02 19.29
C LYS A 224 -31.96 -27.79 18.07
N SER A 225 -33.29 -27.88 17.97
CA SER A 225 -33.93 -28.55 16.83
C SER A 225 -33.78 -27.73 15.55
N VAL A 226 -33.31 -28.38 14.52
CA VAL A 226 -33.37 -27.86 13.15
C VAL A 226 -34.64 -28.44 12.51
N THR A 227 -35.51 -27.58 12.02
CA THR A 227 -36.72 -28.02 11.32
C THR A 227 -36.79 -27.31 9.97
N GLY A 228 -36.42 -28.02 8.91
CA GLY A 228 -36.30 -27.42 7.58
C GLY A 228 -35.21 -26.35 7.53
N ASN A 229 -35.56 -25.13 7.14
CA ASN A 229 -34.68 -23.96 7.08
C ASN A 229 -34.71 -23.11 8.37
N ILE A 230 -35.26 -23.59 9.45
CA ILE A 230 -35.39 -22.89 10.76
C ILE A 230 -34.44 -23.52 11.77
N LEU A 231 -33.56 -22.68 12.32
CA LEU A 231 -32.68 -23.04 13.43
C LEU A 231 -33.11 -22.31 14.71
N GLY A 232 -33.30 -23.04 15.80
CA GLY A 232 -33.71 -22.50 17.08
C GLY A 232 -35.12 -22.90 17.51
N ASP A 233 -35.67 -22.24 18.53
CA ASP A 233 -37.02 -22.55 19.04
C ASP A 233 -38.09 -21.99 18.06
N LYS A 234 -39.04 -22.84 17.66
CA LYS A 234 -40.15 -22.43 16.79
C LYS A 234 -41.01 -21.32 17.40
N ASN A 235 -41.09 -21.25 18.72
CA ASN A 235 -41.87 -20.25 19.46
C ASN A 235 -41.08 -19.02 19.84
N ALA A 236 -39.83 -18.89 19.36
CA ALA A 236 -39.00 -17.71 19.61
C ALA A 236 -39.65 -16.43 19.12
N ILE A 237 -39.60 -15.40 19.95
CA ILE A 237 -40.22 -14.09 19.69
C ILE A 237 -39.44 -13.34 18.59
N LEU A 238 -38.10 -13.44 18.59
CA LEU A 238 -37.23 -12.81 17.63
C LEU A 238 -36.98 -13.73 16.44
N VAL A 239 -37.30 -13.27 15.24
CA VAL A 239 -37.05 -13.98 13.99
C VAL A 239 -35.94 -13.25 13.23
N LEU A 240 -34.83 -13.93 13.01
CA LEU A 240 -33.74 -13.44 12.20
C LEU A 240 -33.83 -14.12 10.81
N HIS A 241 -34.05 -13.35 9.77
CA HIS A 241 -34.00 -13.83 8.40
C HIS A 241 -32.60 -13.69 7.84
N GLU A 242 -31.96 -14.80 7.50
CA GLU A 242 -30.61 -14.82 6.96
C GLU A 242 -30.67 -15.16 5.46
N TYR A 243 -30.18 -14.21 4.65
CA TYR A 243 -29.98 -14.38 3.21
C TYR A 243 -28.49 -14.55 2.94
N THR A 244 -28.05 -15.77 2.66
CA THR A 244 -26.65 -16.12 2.54
C THR A 244 -26.29 -16.56 1.14
N ASP A 245 -25.20 -16.00 0.62
CA ASP A 245 -24.51 -16.52 -0.55
C ASP A 245 -23.33 -17.39 -0.09
N TYR A 246 -23.38 -18.68 -0.39
CA TYR A 246 -22.34 -19.65 0.01
C TYR A 246 -20.98 -19.40 -0.66
N GLN A 247 -20.90 -18.56 -1.68
CA GLN A 247 -19.64 -18.16 -2.31
C GLN A 247 -19.03 -16.92 -1.66
N CYS A 248 -19.75 -16.23 -0.80
CA CYS A 248 -19.28 -15.01 -0.13
C CYS A 248 -18.55 -15.33 1.18
N PRO A 249 -17.25 -15.01 1.31
CA PRO A 249 -16.46 -15.26 2.52
C PRO A 249 -17.01 -14.57 3.78
N PHE A 250 -17.63 -13.39 3.61
CA PHE A 250 -18.24 -12.65 4.72
C PHE A 250 -19.55 -13.29 5.21
N CYS A 251 -20.30 -13.92 4.30
CA CYS A 251 -21.50 -14.63 4.66
C CYS A 251 -21.20 -15.86 5.52
N PHE A 252 -20.06 -16.53 5.29
CA PHE A 252 -19.62 -17.62 6.16
C PHE A 252 -19.40 -17.16 7.60
N VAL A 253 -18.75 -15.99 7.80
CA VAL A 253 -18.53 -15.42 9.15
C VAL A 253 -19.84 -15.01 9.78
N LEU A 254 -20.76 -14.39 9.02
CA LEU A 254 -22.08 -13.98 9.50
C LEU A 254 -22.92 -15.20 9.93
N ASN A 255 -22.98 -16.23 9.07
CA ASN A 255 -23.69 -17.48 9.37
C ASN A 255 -23.19 -18.12 10.67
N THR A 256 -21.88 -18.15 10.89
CA THR A 256 -21.35 -18.68 12.14
C THR A 256 -21.72 -17.87 13.37
N MET A 257 -21.84 -16.55 13.26
CA MET A 257 -22.33 -15.67 14.33
C MET A 257 -23.83 -15.88 14.60
N THR A 258 -24.64 -16.01 13.56
CA THR A 258 -26.10 -16.25 13.67
C THR A 258 -26.41 -17.63 14.25
N LEU A 259 -25.69 -18.66 13.82
CA LEU A 259 -25.76 -20.00 14.38
C LEU A 259 -25.45 -20.02 15.89
N ARG A 260 -24.44 -19.27 16.29
CA ARG A 260 -24.08 -19.13 17.70
C ARG A 260 -25.15 -18.38 18.51
N ALA A 261 -25.61 -17.23 17.99
CA ALA A 261 -26.66 -16.46 18.65
C ALA A 261 -27.94 -17.29 18.87
N ALA A 262 -28.35 -18.05 17.83
CA ALA A 262 -29.46 -19.00 17.96
C ALA A 262 -29.16 -20.16 18.92
N GLY A 263 -27.87 -20.52 19.09
CA GLY A 263 -27.44 -21.55 20.05
C GLY A 263 -27.45 -21.07 21.50
N GLU A 264 -27.06 -19.84 21.76
CA GLU A 264 -26.93 -19.28 23.12
C GLU A 264 -28.21 -18.60 23.63
N LEU A 265 -29.05 -18.07 22.74
CA LEU A 265 -30.26 -17.31 23.10
C LEU A 265 -31.52 -18.12 22.81
N SER A 266 -32.32 -18.34 23.83
CA SER A 266 -33.55 -19.16 23.74
C SER A 266 -34.73 -18.48 23.04
N ASN A 267 -34.64 -17.15 22.83
CA ASN A 267 -35.73 -16.33 22.28
C ASN A 267 -35.49 -15.91 20.82
N ILE A 268 -34.49 -16.49 20.16
CA ILE A 268 -34.15 -16.22 18.76
C ILE A 268 -34.34 -17.49 17.94
N LYS A 269 -34.94 -17.33 16.75
CA LYS A 269 -34.90 -18.31 15.66
C LYS A 269 -34.32 -17.70 14.40
N VAL A 270 -33.54 -18.47 13.68
CA VAL A 270 -32.94 -18.07 12.39
C VAL A 270 -33.66 -18.81 11.28
N VAL A 271 -34.08 -18.07 10.26
CA VAL A 271 -34.69 -18.61 9.05
C VAL A 271 -33.71 -18.35 7.90
N HIS A 272 -33.16 -19.42 7.32
CA HIS A 272 -32.25 -19.36 6.18
C HIS A 272 -33.04 -19.30 4.86
N HIS A 273 -32.59 -18.43 3.96
CA HIS A 273 -33.15 -18.23 2.61
C HIS A 273 -32.14 -18.49 1.52
#